data_46be355a8cac1b29c03237f73dc3b217
#
_entry.id   46be355a8cac1b29c03237f73dc3b217
#
_cell.length_a   1.000
_cell.length_b   1.000
_cell.length_c   1.000
_cell.angle_alpha   90.00
_cell.angle_beta   90.00
_cell.angle_gamma   90.00
#
_symmetry.space_group_name_H-M   'P 1'
#
loop_
_entity.id
_entity.type
_entity.pdbx_description
1 polymer ?
#
loop_
_entity_poly.entity_id
_entity_poly.type
_entity_poly.pdbx_seq_one_letter_code
_entity_poly.pdbx_strand_id
1 'polypeptide(L)'
;MTFLQEYPVILGTCYTARSSLSGTAQFDYVIMDEASQINIPTGFLALSSAQNAVVVGDTRQLSHIVTREERAALTAIAQRYPVPPAYDCIRYNFLRSLRRVMGDRVPQTILREHYRCHPQIIGFCNQQFYRGELIIMTTPDGEKALQLYTTVPGKHERDHTNLRQAQVIRDEVLPQLDCPKSEIGIIAPYRDQIELLEREIREPEIEIDTVHKFQGREKDVIIFCTTNDVISEFADQDSLINVAISRAKKKLILIASPEEQPKGSNLGALEWYIRYNNCDIHHSAI
;
A
#
# COMPACT_ATOMS: atom_id res chain seq x y z
N MET A 1 -0.42 24.70 36.26
CA MET A 1 0.11 24.05 35.00
C MET A 1 -1.07 23.67 34.14
N THR A 2 -1.08 24.06 32.89
CA THR A 2 -2.10 23.56 31.94
C THR A 2 -1.74 22.17 31.48
N PHE A 3 -2.73 21.34 31.14
CA PHE A 3 -2.53 19.97 30.60
C PHE A 3 -1.47 19.92 29.50
N LEU A 4 -1.49 20.87 28.56
CA LEU A 4 -0.53 20.92 27.44
C LEU A 4 0.92 21.24 27.87
N GLN A 5 1.11 21.88 29.05
CA GLN A 5 2.47 22.10 29.58
C GLN A 5 3.06 20.81 30.18
N GLU A 6 2.19 19.95 30.70
CA GLU A 6 2.59 18.66 31.26
C GLU A 6 2.75 17.60 30.15
N TYR A 7 1.88 17.65 29.13
CA TYR A 7 1.87 16.72 27.98
C TYR A 7 2.04 17.51 26.67
N PRO A 8 3.28 17.87 26.29
CA PRO A 8 3.54 18.72 25.14
C PRO A 8 3.32 18.03 23.79
N VAL A 9 3.23 16.69 23.76
CA VAL A 9 2.97 15.89 22.55
C VAL A 9 1.63 15.20 22.70
N ILE A 10 0.71 15.47 21.77
CA ILE A 10 -0.62 14.86 21.72
C ILE A 10 -0.71 14.01 20.46
N LEU A 11 -1.02 12.74 20.61
CA LEU A 11 -1.29 11.81 19.49
C LEU A 11 -2.80 11.67 19.28
N GLY A 12 -3.21 11.65 18.03
CA GLY A 12 -4.62 11.50 17.70
C GLY A 12 -4.89 11.47 16.20
N THR A 13 -6.15 11.30 15.83
CA THR A 13 -6.59 11.46 14.45
C THR A 13 -6.68 12.96 14.10
N CYS A 14 -6.74 13.27 12.80
CA CYS A 14 -6.95 14.67 12.35
C CYS A 14 -8.20 15.32 12.97
N TYR A 15 -9.24 14.55 13.27
CA TYR A 15 -10.47 15.03 13.93
C TYR A 15 -10.24 15.30 15.41
N THR A 16 -9.61 14.38 16.12
CA THR A 16 -9.37 14.50 17.56
C THR A 16 -8.36 15.61 17.87
N ALA A 17 -7.36 15.82 17.03
CA ALA A 17 -6.40 16.90 17.17
C ALA A 17 -7.11 18.27 17.29
N ARG A 18 -8.07 18.55 16.42
CA ARG A 18 -8.83 19.83 16.47
C ARG A 18 -9.84 19.86 17.60
N SER A 19 -10.57 18.77 17.85
CA SER A 19 -11.59 18.71 18.92
C SER A 19 -11.01 18.72 20.32
N SER A 20 -9.73 18.40 20.49
CA SER A 20 -9.02 18.46 21.77
C SER A 20 -8.66 19.89 22.19
N LEU A 21 -8.77 20.85 21.28
CA LEU A 21 -8.48 22.25 21.54
C LEU A 21 -9.75 23.00 21.90
N SER A 22 -9.68 23.82 22.96
CA SER A 22 -10.75 24.71 23.37
C SER A 22 -10.54 26.13 22.83
N GLY A 23 -11.62 26.76 22.38
CA GLY A 23 -11.62 28.16 21.95
C GLY A 23 -10.63 28.45 20.81
N THR A 24 -9.77 29.44 21.01
CA THR A 24 -8.75 29.91 20.06
C THR A 24 -7.38 29.25 20.26
N ALA A 25 -7.28 28.26 21.15
CA ALA A 25 -6.02 27.57 21.39
C ALA A 25 -5.53 26.85 20.13
N GLN A 26 -4.23 26.89 19.90
CA GLN A 26 -3.54 26.21 18.80
C GLN A 26 -2.28 25.56 19.31
N PHE A 27 -1.89 24.45 18.68
CA PHE A 27 -0.56 23.88 18.87
C PHE A 27 0.49 24.71 18.13
N ASP A 28 1.74 24.61 18.53
CA ASP A 28 2.86 25.21 17.78
C ASP A 28 3.04 24.48 16.45
N TYR A 29 2.93 23.16 16.47
CA TYR A 29 3.09 22.28 15.29
C TYR A 29 2.01 21.22 15.22
N VAL A 30 1.60 20.90 13.99
CA VAL A 30 0.92 19.65 13.66
C VAL A 30 1.82 18.84 12.73
N ILE A 31 2.05 17.59 13.08
CA ILE A 31 2.77 16.62 12.23
C ILE A 31 1.74 15.62 11.73
N MET A 32 1.48 15.62 10.43
CA MET A 32 0.55 14.71 9.80
C MET A 32 1.33 13.63 9.07
N ASP A 33 1.21 12.40 9.54
CA ASP A 33 1.79 11.23 8.88
C ASP A 33 0.77 10.56 7.95
N GLU A 34 1.25 9.76 7.00
CA GLU A 34 0.44 9.08 5.97
C GLU A 34 -0.53 10.03 5.24
N ALA A 35 -0.08 11.25 4.93
CA ALA A 35 -0.92 12.30 4.37
C ALA A 35 -1.47 11.97 2.96
N SER A 36 -0.94 10.95 2.30
CA SER A 36 -1.51 10.38 1.07
C SER A 36 -2.87 9.72 1.28
N GLN A 37 -3.17 9.27 2.51
CA GLN A 37 -4.44 8.66 2.88
C GLN A 37 -5.47 9.67 3.42
N ILE A 38 -5.08 10.92 3.61
CA ILE A 38 -5.95 11.97 4.16
C ILE A 38 -6.70 12.65 3.01
N ASN A 39 -8.02 12.79 3.13
CA ASN A 39 -8.79 13.61 2.19
C ASN A 39 -8.58 15.11 2.46
N ILE A 40 -8.89 15.95 1.48
CA ILE A 40 -8.61 17.39 1.55
C ILE A 40 -9.31 18.08 2.73
N PRO A 41 -10.63 17.90 3.00
CA PRO A 41 -11.30 18.52 4.13
C PRO A 41 -10.69 18.12 5.49
N THR A 42 -10.38 16.85 5.68
CA THR A 42 -9.76 16.35 6.92
C THR A 42 -8.36 16.93 7.13
N GLY A 43 -7.58 17.05 6.05
CA GLY A 43 -6.26 17.70 6.12
C GLY A 43 -6.34 19.17 6.51
N PHE A 44 -7.30 19.92 5.98
CA PHE A 44 -7.54 21.32 6.40
C PHE A 44 -7.99 21.43 7.84
N LEU A 45 -8.82 20.48 8.31
CA LEU A 45 -9.21 20.45 9.71
C LEU A 45 -7.98 20.30 10.63
N ALA A 46 -7.06 19.38 10.28
CA ALA A 46 -5.81 19.22 11.02
C ALA A 46 -4.94 20.48 10.97
N LEU A 47 -4.77 21.10 9.79
CA LEU A 47 -4.02 22.35 9.66
C LEU A 47 -4.56 23.47 10.54
N SER A 48 -5.89 23.53 10.74
CA SER A 48 -6.51 24.57 11.58
C SER A 48 -6.18 24.46 13.07
N SER A 49 -5.55 23.34 13.48
CA SER A 49 -5.21 23.08 14.89
C SER A 49 -3.85 23.66 15.32
N ALA A 50 -3.01 24.10 14.38
CA ALA A 50 -1.64 24.52 14.69
C ALA A 50 -1.19 25.73 13.86
N GLN A 51 -0.13 26.38 14.32
CA GLN A 51 0.50 27.52 13.63
C GLN A 51 1.43 27.05 12.50
N ASN A 52 2.10 25.92 12.70
CA ASN A 52 3.03 25.33 11.74
C ASN A 52 2.62 23.89 11.44
N ALA A 53 2.96 23.40 10.24
CA ALA A 53 2.63 22.05 9.82
C ALA A 53 3.84 21.35 9.19
N VAL A 54 4.01 20.07 9.54
CA VAL A 54 4.86 19.11 8.85
C VAL A 54 3.97 18.04 8.25
N VAL A 55 4.02 17.87 6.94
CA VAL A 55 3.17 16.93 6.22
C VAL A 55 4.04 15.82 5.66
N VAL A 56 3.90 14.61 6.21
CA VAL A 56 4.67 13.43 5.83
C VAL A 56 3.76 12.50 5.02
N GLY A 57 4.29 11.90 3.97
CA GLY A 57 3.55 10.96 3.15
C GLY A 57 4.23 10.65 1.83
N ASP A 58 3.74 9.64 1.16
CA ASP A 58 4.30 9.16 -0.10
C ASP A 58 3.24 9.14 -1.20
N THR A 59 3.47 9.92 -2.26
CA THR A 59 2.56 9.99 -3.42
C THR A 59 2.60 8.74 -4.31
N ARG A 60 3.54 7.83 -4.07
CA ARG A 60 3.71 6.55 -4.75
C ARG A 60 3.02 5.39 -4.01
N GLN A 61 2.52 5.65 -2.81
CA GLN A 61 1.71 4.71 -2.04
C GLN A 61 0.21 4.99 -2.22
N LEU A 62 -0.62 4.15 -1.58
CA LEU A 62 -2.07 4.22 -1.73
C LEU A 62 -2.64 5.57 -1.29
N SER A 63 -3.64 6.02 -2.01
CA SER A 63 -4.43 7.19 -1.67
C SER A 63 -5.67 6.78 -0.88
N HIS A 64 -6.32 7.76 -0.22
CA HIS A 64 -7.66 7.52 0.32
C HIS A 64 -8.61 7.08 -0.79
N ILE A 65 -9.55 6.21 -0.45
CA ILE A 65 -10.56 5.71 -1.38
C ILE A 65 -11.76 6.66 -1.34
N VAL A 66 -12.17 7.16 -2.51
CA VAL A 66 -13.43 7.89 -2.67
C VAL A 66 -14.50 6.88 -3.08
N THR A 67 -15.43 6.57 -2.19
CA THR A 67 -16.52 5.63 -2.46
C THR A 67 -17.44 6.13 -3.59
N ARG A 68 -18.27 5.25 -4.14
CA ARG A 68 -19.23 5.63 -5.18
C ARG A 68 -20.22 6.70 -4.71
N GLU A 69 -20.67 6.58 -3.46
CA GLU A 69 -21.60 7.52 -2.82
C GLU A 69 -20.94 8.89 -2.60
N GLU A 70 -19.73 8.90 -2.02
CA GLU A 70 -18.94 10.12 -1.84
C GLU A 70 -18.65 10.81 -3.17
N ARG A 71 -18.31 10.04 -4.21
CA ARG A 71 -18.07 10.60 -5.56
C ARG A 71 -19.30 11.30 -6.11
N ALA A 72 -20.49 10.72 -5.96
CA ALA A 72 -21.73 11.35 -6.41
C ALA A 72 -22.01 12.65 -5.66
N ALA A 73 -21.84 12.66 -4.32
CA ALA A 73 -22.02 13.84 -3.48
C ALA A 73 -20.99 14.93 -3.82
N LEU A 74 -19.71 14.58 -3.93
CA LEU A 74 -18.63 15.53 -4.28
C LEU A 74 -18.83 16.11 -5.67
N THR A 75 -19.32 15.33 -6.65
CA THR A 75 -19.64 15.82 -7.99
C THR A 75 -20.76 16.88 -7.94
N ALA A 76 -21.82 16.61 -7.20
CA ALA A 76 -22.92 17.57 -7.04
C ALA A 76 -22.48 18.87 -6.34
N ILE A 77 -21.62 18.75 -5.31
CA ILE A 77 -21.04 19.90 -4.61
C ILE A 77 -20.16 20.73 -5.57
N ALA A 78 -19.29 20.08 -6.35
CA ALA A 78 -18.40 20.76 -7.30
C ALA A 78 -19.16 21.49 -8.43
N GLN A 79 -20.31 20.97 -8.85
CA GLN A 79 -21.17 21.65 -9.81
C GLN A 79 -21.81 22.92 -9.21
N ARG A 80 -22.19 22.88 -7.93
CA ARG A 80 -22.82 24.01 -7.24
C ARG A 80 -21.82 25.06 -6.78
N TYR A 81 -20.63 24.61 -6.35
CA TYR A 81 -19.58 25.46 -5.79
C TYR A 81 -18.27 25.17 -6.53
N PRO A 82 -18.01 25.87 -7.65
CA PRO A 82 -16.77 25.67 -8.39
C PRO A 82 -15.57 26.00 -7.52
N VAL A 83 -14.65 25.06 -7.40
CA VAL A 83 -13.37 25.23 -6.69
C VAL A 83 -12.20 25.11 -7.68
N PRO A 84 -11.06 25.75 -7.38
CA PRO A 84 -9.88 25.56 -8.22
C PRO A 84 -9.52 24.07 -8.37
N PRO A 85 -9.02 23.64 -9.53
CA PRO A 85 -8.76 22.22 -9.82
C PRO A 85 -7.82 21.52 -8.82
N ALA A 86 -6.97 22.29 -8.13
CA ALA A 86 -6.08 21.73 -7.11
C ALA A 86 -6.82 21.19 -5.87
N TYR A 87 -8.05 21.63 -5.64
CA TYR A 87 -8.90 21.20 -4.52
C TYR A 87 -9.96 20.17 -4.91
N ASP A 88 -9.84 19.55 -6.06
CA ASP A 88 -10.74 18.47 -6.49
C ASP A 88 -10.57 17.24 -5.58
N CYS A 89 -11.51 17.09 -4.63
CA CYS A 89 -11.50 16.01 -3.64
C CYS A 89 -11.71 14.61 -4.25
N ILE A 90 -12.15 14.51 -5.50
CA ILE A 90 -12.28 13.23 -6.22
C ILE A 90 -10.94 12.79 -6.79
N ARG A 91 -10.13 13.76 -7.25
CA ARG A 91 -8.86 13.53 -7.97
C ARG A 91 -7.67 13.49 -7.03
N TYR A 92 -7.71 14.28 -5.96
CA TYR A 92 -6.54 14.51 -5.11
C TYR A 92 -6.82 14.17 -3.65
N ASN A 93 -5.85 13.50 -3.03
CA ASN A 93 -5.72 13.47 -1.58
C ASN A 93 -5.10 14.78 -1.08
N PHE A 94 -5.06 14.95 0.25
CA PHE A 94 -4.53 16.15 0.86
C PHE A 94 -3.07 16.45 0.46
N LEU A 95 -2.19 15.45 0.47
CA LEU A 95 -0.77 15.63 0.11
C LEU A 95 -0.59 16.10 -1.34
N ARG A 96 -1.30 15.47 -2.29
CA ARG A 96 -1.25 15.85 -3.71
C ARG A 96 -1.84 17.24 -3.95
N SER A 97 -2.95 17.56 -3.26
CA SER A 97 -3.56 18.89 -3.30
C SER A 97 -2.60 19.95 -2.78
N LEU A 98 -2.02 19.72 -1.60
CA LEU A 98 -1.05 20.63 -0.99
C LEU A 98 0.14 20.91 -1.90
N ARG A 99 0.76 19.87 -2.46
CA ARG A 99 1.87 20.01 -3.41
C ARG A 99 1.47 20.80 -4.66
N ARG A 100 0.26 20.60 -5.16
CA ARG A 100 -0.23 21.31 -6.34
C ARG A 100 -0.53 22.79 -6.07
N VAL A 101 -1.03 23.12 -4.89
CA VAL A 101 -1.32 24.50 -4.48
C VAL A 101 -0.04 25.26 -4.15
N MET A 102 0.84 24.63 -3.40
CA MET A 102 2.03 25.29 -2.86
C MET A 102 3.21 25.29 -3.83
N GLY A 103 3.35 24.24 -4.65
CA GLY A 103 4.48 24.08 -5.57
C GLY A 103 5.82 24.20 -4.84
N ASP A 104 6.74 24.96 -5.40
CA ASP A 104 8.07 25.18 -4.83
C ASP A 104 8.13 26.16 -3.66
N ARG A 105 6.98 26.69 -3.23
CA ARG A 105 6.90 27.63 -2.09
C ARG A 105 7.00 26.95 -0.73
N VAL A 106 6.89 25.63 -0.70
CA VAL A 106 7.04 24.82 0.53
C VAL A 106 8.32 23.99 0.42
N PRO A 107 9.18 24.02 1.44
CA PRO A 107 10.33 23.12 1.51
C PRO A 107 9.90 21.67 1.42
N GLN A 108 10.52 20.89 0.57
CA GLN A 108 10.25 19.47 0.38
C GLN A 108 11.56 18.70 0.54
N THR A 109 11.52 17.69 1.41
CA THR A 109 12.64 16.77 1.63
C THR A 109 12.17 15.35 1.35
N ILE A 110 12.92 14.63 0.53
CA ILE A 110 12.68 13.22 0.26
C ILE A 110 13.56 12.40 1.20
N LEU A 111 12.93 11.56 2.01
CA LEU A 111 13.63 10.56 2.82
C LEU A 111 13.97 9.38 1.91
N ARG A 112 15.23 9.26 1.53
CA ARG A 112 15.69 8.28 0.54
C ARG A 112 16.16 6.97 1.15
N GLU A 113 16.57 6.99 2.40
CA GLU A 113 17.14 5.81 3.06
C GLU A 113 16.05 4.80 3.42
N HIS A 114 16.24 3.57 2.97
CA HIS A 114 15.30 2.47 3.18
C HIS A 114 15.94 1.39 4.06
N TYR A 115 15.33 1.11 5.22
CA TYR A 115 15.85 0.22 6.26
C TYR A 115 15.00 -1.02 6.51
N ARG A 116 13.95 -1.27 5.72
CA ARG A 116 12.95 -2.29 6.01
C ARG A 116 13.12 -3.57 5.21
N CYS A 117 12.95 -3.48 3.90
CA CYS A 117 12.83 -4.63 3.02
C CYS A 117 14.20 -5.16 2.61
N HIS A 118 14.27 -6.48 2.36
CA HIS A 118 15.42 -7.08 1.70
C HIS A 118 15.77 -6.34 0.39
N PRO A 119 17.07 -6.16 0.05
CA PRO A 119 17.50 -5.39 -1.11
C PRO A 119 16.87 -5.80 -2.44
N GLN A 120 16.66 -7.10 -2.67
CA GLN A 120 16.01 -7.58 -3.90
C GLN A 120 14.53 -7.14 -3.98
N ILE A 121 13.82 -7.10 -2.86
CA ILE A 121 12.40 -6.72 -2.82
C ILE A 121 12.26 -5.23 -3.13
N ILE A 122 12.95 -4.39 -2.34
CA ILE A 122 12.82 -2.95 -2.51
C ILE A 122 13.55 -2.45 -3.78
N GLY A 123 14.50 -3.21 -4.29
CA GLY A 123 15.19 -2.93 -5.55
C GLY A 123 14.24 -2.84 -6.73
N PHE A 124 13.24 -3.73 -6.79
CA PHE A 124 12.17 -3.64 -7.79
C PHE A 124 11.37 -2.34 -7.63
N CYS A 125 10.88 -2.07 -6.43
CA CYS A 125 10.11 -0.84 -6.17
C CYS A 125 10.92 0.41 -6.49
N ASN A 126 12.21 0.42 -6.14
CA ASN A 126 13.11 1.53 -6.40
C ASN A 126 13.24 1.83 -7.91
N GLN A 127 13.42 0.81 -8.71
CA GLN A 127 13.51 0.96 -10.17
C GLN A 127 12.18 1.35 -10.79
N GLN A 128 11.09 0.67 -10.42
CA GLN A 128 9.79 0.84 -11.04
C GLN A 128 9.07 2.13 -10.62
N PHE A 129 9.13 2.50 -9.33
CA PHE A 129 8.30 3.59 -8.79
C PHE A 129 9.10 4.80 -8.31
N TYR A 130 10.36 4.61 -7.88
CA TYR A 130 11.17 5.67 -7.27
C TYR A 130 12.35 6.13 -8.13
N ARG A 131 12.41 5.71 -9.40
CA ARG A 131 13.45 6.14 -10.36
C ARG A 131 14.90 5.86 -9.92
N GLY A 132 15.10 4.85 -9.08
CA GLY A 132 16.41 4.55 -8.50
C GLY A 132 16.87 5.50 -7.40
N GLU A 133 16.01 6.37 -6.88
CA GLU A 133 16.38 7.41 -5.91
C GLU A 133 16.53 6.91 -4.47
N LEU A 134 16.01 5.72 -4.15
CA LEU A 134 16.13 5.14 -2.81
C LEU A 134 17.55 4.64 -2.56
N ILE A 135 18.05 4.89 -1.36
CA ILE A 135 19.33 4.38 -0.83
C ILE A 135 18.98 3.17 0.05
N ILE A 136 19.31 1.99 -0.45
CA ILE A 136 19.00 0.74 0.25
C ILE A 136 20.05 0.50 1.32
N MET A 137 19.64 0.56 2.59
CA MET A 137 20.52 0.42 3.77
C MET A 137 20.49 -0.99 4.37
N THR A 138 19.57 -1.84 3.91
CA THR A 138 19.50 -3.24 4.30
C THR A 138 20.55 -4.08 3.57
N THR A 139 21.04 -5.13 4.22
CA THR A 139 22.00 -6.08 3.64
C THR A 139 21.32 -7.39 3.30
N PRO A 140 21.70 -8.06 2.20
CA PRO A 140 21.19 -9.39 1.90
C PRO A 140 21.69 -10.38 2.97
N ASP A 141 20.80 -11.27 3.40
CA ASP A 141 21.11 -12.34 4.36
C ASP A 141 21.56 -13.67 3.71
N GLY A 142 21.67 -13.66 2.38
CA GLY A 142 22.05 -14.83 1.57
C GLY A 142 20.88 -15.70 1.15
N GLU A 143 19.66 -15.43 1.64
CA GLU A 143 18.44 -16.11 1.20
C GLU A 143 17.86 -15.48 -0.09
N LYS A 144 17.10 -16.27 -0.83
CA LYS A 144 16.33 -15.78 -1.98
C LYS A 144 15.06 -15.10 -1.47
N ALA A 145 15.05 -13.78 -1.60
CA ALA A 145 13.96 -12.95 -1.06
C ALA A 145 12.71 -12.91 -1.96
N LEU A 146 12.82 -13.35 -3.21
CA LEU A 146 11.72 -13.35 -4.17
C LEU A 146 11.46 -14.77 -4.66
N GLN A 147 10.17 -15.15 -4.72
CA GLN A 147 9.72 -16.43 -5.29
C GLN A 147 8.48 -16.19 -6.14
N LEU A 148 8.33 -16.96 -7.20
CA LEU A 148 7.15 -16.97 -8.06
C LEU A 148 6.56 -18.38 -8.09
N TYR A 149 5.29 -18.50 -7.77
CA TYR A 149 4.48 -19.69 -8.01
C TYR A 149 3.46 -19.40 -9.09
N THR A 150 3.41 -20.26 -10.12
CA THR A 150 2.38 -20.16 -11.16
C THR A 150 1.43 -21.35 -11.04
N THR A 151 0.13 -21.09 -11.19
CA THR A 151 -0.91 -22.12 -11.27
C THR A 151 -0.84 -22.86 -12.61
N VAL A 152 -1.65 -23.91 -12.79
CA VAL A 152 -1.85 -24.51 -14.13
C VAL A 152 -2.42 -23.47 -15.10
N PRO A 153 -2.13 -23.61 -16.42
CA PRO A 153 -2.72 -22.75 -17.44
C PRO A 153 -4.25 -22.85 -17.47
N GLY A 154 -4.90 -21.75 -17.83
CA GLY A 154 -6.34 -21.70 -18.03
C GLY A 154 -7.03 -20.54 -17.29
N LYS A 155 -8.34 -20.41 -17.52
CA LYS A 155 -9.15 -19.35 -16.88
C LYS A 155 -9.74 -19.86 -15.57
N HIS A 156 -9.12 -19.47 -14.48
CA HIS A 156 -9.47 -19.89 -13.11
C HIS A 156 -10.14 -18.78 -12.28
N GLU A 157 -10.00 -17.53 -12.71
CA GLU A 157 -10.70 -16.40 -12.08
C GLU A 157 -12.21 -16.49 -12.26
N ARG A 158 -12.95 -16.25 -11.16
CA ARG A 158 -14.41 -16.16 -11.11
C ARG A 158 -14.82 -15.06 -10.12
N ASP A 159 -15.51 -14.03 -10.59
CA ASP A 159 -16.05 -12.97 -9.73
C ASP A 159 -15.03 -12.43 -8.71
N HIS A 160 -13.84 -12.07 -9.17
CA HIS A 160 -12.71 -11.61 -8.35
C HIS A 160 -12.20 -12.64 -7.32
N THR A 161 -12.40 -13.93 -7.59
CA THR A 161 -11.81 -15.03 -6.82
C THR A 161 -11.03 -15.98 -7.72
N ASN A 162 -10.00 -16.62 -7.17
CA ASN A 162 -9.19 -17.64 -7.84
C ASN A 162 -8.85 -18.74 -6.83
N LEU A 163 -9.62 -19.83 -6.89
CA LEU A 163 -9.46 -20.96 -5.99
C LEU A 163 -8.10 -21.66 -6.16
N ARG A 164 -7.57 -21.72 -7.40
CA ARG A 164 -6.28 -22.37 -7.66
C ARG A 164 -5.16 -21.66 -6.92
N GLN A 165 -5.13 -20.34 -6.97
CA GLN A 165 -4.13 -19.57 -6.23
C GLN A 165 -4.25 -19.80 -4.73
N ALA A 166 -5.46 -19.90 -4.17
CA ALA A 166 -5.66 -20.22 -2.75
C ALA A 166 -5.16 -21.63 -2.39
N GLN A 167 -5.40 -22.62 -3.25
CA GLN A 167 -4.90 -23.98 -3.07
C GLN A 167 -3.38 -24.05 -3.14
N VAL A 168 -2.74 -23.39 -4.11
CA VAL A 168 -1.27 -23.30 -4.20
C VAL A 168 -0.68 -22.70 -2.91
N ILE A 169 -1.28 -21.65 -2.38
CA ILE A 169 -0.84 -21.04 -1.11
C ILE A 169 -0.93 -22.08 0.02
N ARG A 170 -2.10 -22.73 0.19
CA ARG A 170 -2.35 -23.66 1.27
C ARG A 170 -1.49 -24.91 1.20
N ASP A 171 -1.41 -25.53 0.01
CA ASP A 171 -0.89 -26.88 -0.16
C ASP A 171 0.60 -26.92 -0.53
N GLU A 172 1.12 -25.88 -1.19
CA GLU A 172 2.50 -25.85 -1.67
C GLU A 172 3.36 -24.79 -0.97
N VAL A 173 2.82 -23.58 -0.72
CA VAL A 173 3.62 -22.49 -0.17
C VAL A 173 3.75 -22.55 1.34
N LEU A 174 2.63 -22.57 2.05
CA LEU A 174 2.63 -22.52 3.54
C LEU A 174 3.40 -23.69 4.18
N PRO A 175 3.34 -24.95 3.68
CA PRO A 175 4.10 -26.04 4.26
C PRO A 175 5.63 -25.91 4.14
N GLN A 176 6.13 -25.07 3.22
CA GLN A 176 7.56 -24.87 2.98
C GLN A 176 8.14 -23.70 3.79
N LEU A 177 7.30 -22.92 4.47
CA LEU A 177 7.76 -21.77 5.24
C LEU A 177 8.20 -22.19 6.64
N ASP A 178 9.47 -21.94 6.95
CA ASP A 178 10.04 -22.13 8.28
C ASP A 178 10.13 -20.79 9.03
N CYS A 179 8.94 -20.25 9.35
CA CYS A 179 8.83 -19.01 10.13
C CYS A 179 7.52 -19.01 10.95
N PRO A 180 7.44 -18.21 12.03
CA PRO A 180 6.20 -18.09 12.79
C PRO A 180 5.04 -17.63 11.90
N LYS A 181 3.86 -18.27 12.04
CA LYS A 181 2.68 -17.90 11.26
C LYS A 181 2.26 -16.45 11.44
N SER A 182 2.49 -15.87 12.63
CA SER A 182 2.26 -14.46 12.93
C SER A 182 3.12 -13.49 12.10
N GLU A 183 4.24 -13.97 11.54
CA GLU A 183 5.12 -13.20 10.65
C GLU A 183 4.81 -13.41 9.17
N ILE A 184 3.72 -14.12 8.84
CA ILE A 184 3.22 -14.31 7.48
C ILE A 184 2.03 -13.40 7.25
N GLY A 185 2.04 -12.69 6.13
CA GLY A 185 0.90 -11.94 5.61
C GLY A 185 0.51 -12.45 4.23
N ILE A 186 -0.77 -12.61 3.98
CA ILE A 186 -1.32 -12.93 2.66
C ILE A 186 -2.15 -11.74 2.20
N ILE A 187 -1.82 -11.20 1.06
CA ILE A 187 -2.48 -10.02 0.51
C ILE A 187 -3.04 -10.30 -0.88
N ALA A 188 -4.19 -9.72 -1.16
CA ALA A 188 -4.82 -9.75 -2.48
C ALA A 188 -5.48 -8.42 -2.80
N PRO A 189 -5.74 -8.11 -4.09
CA PRO A 189 -6.40 -6.86 -4.49
C PRO A 189 -7.88 -6.79 -4.09
N TYR A 190 -8.56 -7.95 -4.05
CA TYR A 190 -10.02 -8.02 -3.95
C TYR A 190 -10.48 -8.65 -2.64
N ARG A 191 -11.57 -8.09 -2.09
CA ARG A 191 -12.18 -8.58 -0.84
C ARG A 191 -12.72 -10.01 -0.99
N ASP A 192 -13.34 -10.32 -2.13
CA ASP A 192 -13.89 -11.65 -2.39
C ASP A 192 -12.80 -12.72 -2.35
N GLN A 193 -11.59 -12.40 -2.84
CA GLN A 193 -10.42 -13.29 -2.72
C GLN A 193 -9.97 -13.44 -1.27
N ILE A 194 -10.04 -12.39 -0.46
CA ILE A 194 -9.69 -12.48 0.96
C ILE A 194 -10.63 -13.45 1.69
N GLU A 195 -11.94 -13.32 1.47
CA GLU A 195 -12.93 -14.24 2.06
C GLU A 195 -12.70 -15.69 1.62
N LEU A 196 -12.31 -15.90 0.37
CA LEU A 196 -11.92 -17.22 -0.14
C LEU A 196 -10.67 -17.76 0.56
N LEU A 197 -9.62 -16.93 0.67
CA LEU A 197 -8.35 -17.30 1.31
C LEU A 197 -8.54 -17.65 2.79
N GLU A 198 -9.32 -16.86 3.54
CA GLU A 198 -9.63 -17.14 4.96
C GLU A 198 -10.36 -18.48 5.13
N ARG A 199 -11.29 -18.79 4.22
CA ARG A 199 -12.03 -20.06 4.24
C ARG A 199 -11.16 -21.27 3.90
N GLU A 200 -10.23 -21.13 2.98
CA GLU A 200 -9.37 -22.22 2.50
C GLU A 200 -8.17 -22.47 3.42
N ILE A 201 -7.57 -21.43 3.98
CA ILE A 201 -6.32 -21.54 4.75
C ILE A 201 -6.58 -21.87 6.21
N ARG A 202 -7.59 -21.24 6.86
CA ARG A 202 -8.01 -21.51 8.24
C ARG A 202 -6.91 -21.43 9.30
N GLU A 203 -5.97 -20.54 9.12
CA GLU A 203 -4.84 -20.32 10.04
C GLU A 203 -4.98 -18.93 10.69
N PRO A 204 -5.53 -18.86 11.91
CA PRO A 204 -5.89 -17.58 12.55
C PRO A 204 -4.70 -16.68 12.88
N GLU A 205 -3.49 -17.24 12.94
CA GLU A 205 -2.27 -16.47 13.18
C GLU A 205 -1.73 -15.77 11.93
N ILE A 206 -2.13 -16.26 10.73
CA ILE A 206 -1.74 -15.63 9.46
C ILE A 206 -2.66 -14.44 9.20
N GLU A 207 -2.09 -13.29 8.97
CA GLU A 207 -2.86 -12.10 8.63
C GLU A 207 -3.22 -12.10 7.15
N ILE A 208 -4.52 -12.18 6.83
CA ILE A 208 -5.05 -12.21 5.45
C ILE A 208 -5.90 -10.96 5.26
N ASP A 209 -5.52 -10.06 4.35
CA ASP A 209 -6.32 -8.87 4.07
C ASP A 209 -5.98 -8.24 2.71
N THR A 210 -6.76 -7.25 2.31
CA THR A 210 -6.51 -6.49 1.10
C THR A 210 -5.26 -5.62 1.22
N VAL A 211 -4.63 -5.30 0.08
CA VAL A 211 -3.45 -4.42 0.04
C VAL A 211 -3.70 -3.09 0.77
N HIS A 212 -4.92 -2.55 0.65
CA HIS A 212 -5.30 -1.29 1.31
C HIS A 212 -5.26 -1.38 2.83
N LYS A 213 -5.73 -2.48 3.40
CA LYS A 213 -5.74 -2.67 4.84
C LYS A 213 -4.37 -3.08 5.40
N PHE A 214 -3.50 -3.60 4.55
CA PHE A 214 -2.11 -3.87 4.89
C PHE A 214 -1.21 -2.62 4.87
N GLN A 215 -1.71 -1.48 4.40
CA GLN A 215 -0.93 -0.25 4.46
C GLN A 215 -0.60 0.12 5.91
N GLY A 216 0.66 0.47 6.20
CA GLY A 216 1.16 0.71 7.55
C GLY A 216 1.56 -0.56 8.33
N ARG A 217 1.25 -1.76 7.82
CA ARG A 217 1.66 -3.05 8.41
C ARG A 217 2.83 -3.65 7.62
N GLU A 218 3.52 -4.62 8.22
CA GLU A 218 4.62 -5.33 7.58
C GLU A 218 4.78 -6.71 8.18
N LYS A 219 5.31 -7.66 7.40
CA LYS A 219 5.58 -9.04 7.82
C LYS A 219 6.94 -9.48 7.30
N ASP A 220 7.52 -10.47 7.93
CA ASP A 220 8.76 -11.08 7.42
C ASP A 220 8.51 -11.71 6.04
N VAL A 221 7.38 -12.42 5.89
CA VAL A 221 6.98 -13.04 4.64
C VAL A 221 5.64 -12.46 4.18
N ILE A 222 5.59 -11.98 2.95
CA ILE A 222 4.34 -11.61 2.27
C ILE A 222 4.11 -12.56 1.10
N ILE A 223 2.91 -13.12 1.06
CA ILE A 223 2.38 -13.87 -0.08
C ILE A 223 1.41 -12.96 -0.82
N PHE A 224 1.77 -12.55 -2.02
CA PHE A 224 0.91 -11.71 -2.85
C PHE A 224 0.16 -12.58 -3.86
N CYS A 225 -1.14 -12.73 -3.62
CA CYS A 225 -2.09 -13.43 -4.48
C CYS A 225 -2.67 -12.46 -5.50
N THR A 226 -2.37 -12.61 -6.79
CA THR A 226 -2.81 -11.68 -7.82
C THR A 226 -4.31 -11.77 -8.11
N THR A 227 -4.92 -12.90 -7.82
CA THR A 227 -6.32 -13.23 -8.08
C THR A 227 -6.62 -13.37 -9.58
N ASN A 228 -6.28 -12.36 -10.37
CA ASN A 228 -6.55 -12.36 -11.81
C ASN A 228 -5.70 -13.40 -12.55
N ASP A 229 -6.24 -13.96 -13.62
CA ASP A 229 -5.45 -14.73 -14.59
C ASP A 229 -4.62 -13.77 -15.44
N VAL A 230 -5.22 -12.69 -15.91
CA VAL A 230 -4.54 -11.54 -16.53
C VAL A 230 -4.84 -10.32 -15.68
N ILE A 231 -3.80 -9.64 -15.20
CA ILE A 231 -3.95 -8.53 -14.24
C ILE A 231 -4.90 -7.43 -14.76
N SER A 232 -5.79 -6.97 -13.91
CA SER A 232 -6.71 -5.87 -14.21
C SER A 232 -6.05 -4.50 -13.99
N GLU A 233 -6.55 -3.45 -14.64
CA GLU A 233 -6.08 -2.08 -14.42
C GLU A 233 -6.17 -1.64 -12.95
N PHE A 234 -7.15 -2.14 -12.20
CA PHE A 234 -7.30 -1.86 -10.79
C PHE A 234 -6.17 -2.49 -9.97
N ALA A 235 -5.90 -3.77 -10.18
CA ALA A 235 -4.91 -4.52 -9.42
C ALA A 235 -3.46 -4.15 -9.82
N ASP A 236 -3.26 -3.62 -11.04
CA ASP A 236 -1.94 -3.23 -11.57
C ASP A 236 -1.57 -1.77 -11.30
N GLN A 237 -2.35 -1.03 -10.49
CA GLN A 237 -2.01 0.36 -10.16
C GLN A 237 -0.66 0.44 -9.47
N ASP A 238 0.19 1.40 -9.88
CA ASP A 238 1.53 1.64 -9.31
C ASP A 238 1.53 1.63 -7.78
N SER A 239 0.59 2.36 -7.18
CA SER A 239 0.49 2.49 -5.74
C SER A 239 0.09 1.19 -5.04
N LEU A 240 -0.74 0.36 -5.69
CA LEU A 240 -1.19 -0.92 -5.13
C LEU A 240 -0.03 -1.94 -5.16
N ILE A 241 0.62 -2.10 -6.31
CA ILE A 241 1.76 -3.01 -6.46
C ILE A 241 2.93 -2.58 -5.57
N ASN A 242 3.25 -1.28 -5.53
CA ASN A 242 4.30 -0.75 -4.67
C ASN A 242 4.05 -1.06 -3.19
N VAL A 243 2.84 -0.82 -2.71
CA VAL A 243 2.48 -1.14 -1.32
C VAL A 243 2.51 -2.64 -1.08
N ALA A 244 1.92 -3.46 -1.96
CA ALA A 244 1.89 -4.91 -1.82
C ALA A 244 3.31 -5.49 -1.62
N ILE A 245 4.25 -5.09 -2.47
CA ILE A 245 5.63 -5.58 -2.45
C ILE A 245 6.38 -5.07 -1.22
N SER A 246 6.27 -3.78 -0.92
CA SER A 246 7.01 -3.15 0.18
C SER A 246 6.52 -3.51 1.59
N ARG A 247 5.53 -4.37 1.72
CA ARG A 247 5.11 -4.95 3.03
C ARG A 247 6.00 -6.10 3.46
N ALA A 248 6.74 -6.73 2.55
CA ALA A 248 7.63 -7.84 2.83
C ALA A 248 8.98 -7.35 3.36
N LYS A 249 9.34 -7.76 4.56
CA LYS A 249 10.68 -7.46 5.12
C LYS A 249 11.75 -8.37 4.54
N LYS A 250 11.53 -9.69 4.57
CA LYS A 250 12.54 -10.70 4.20
C LYS A 250 12.21 -11.44 2.91
N LYS A 251 10.93 -11.83 2.72
CA LYS A 251 10.53 -12.67 1.59
C LYS A 251 9.20 -12.22 0.99
N LEU A 252 9.18 -12.10 -0.33
CA LEU A 252 7.95 -11.90 -1.12
C LEU A 252 7.74 -13.13 -2.00
N ILE A 253 6.56 -13.72 -1.89
CA ILE A 253 6.12 -14.85 -2.70
C ILE A 253 4.96 -14.37 -3.57
N LEU A 254 5.18 -14.34 -4.86
CA LEU A 254 4.16 -13.97 -5.83
C LEU A 254 3.42 -15.23 -6.29
N ILE A 255 2.09 -15.21 -6.19
CA ILE A 255 1.21 -16.24 -6.73
C ILE A 255 0.47 -15.66 -7.93
N ALA A 256 0.72 -16.19 -9.11
CA ALA A 256 0.16 -15.68 -10.36
C ALA A 256 -0.30 -16.83 -11.28
N SER A 257 -1.12 -16.51 -12.25
CA SER A 257 -1.41 -17.41 -13.37
C SER A 257 -0.29 -17.35 -14.40
N PRO A 258 -0.05 -18.43 -15.18
CA PRO A 258 1.01 -18.44 -16.18
C PRO A 258 0.66 -17.69 -17.47
N GLU A 259 -0.49 -17.04 -17.51
CA GLU A 259 -0.97 -16.28 -18.67
C GLU A 259 -0.10 -15.04 -18.93
N GLU A 260 0.07 -14.68 -20.21
CA GLU A 260 0.86 -13.52 -20.59
C GLU A 260 0.21 -12.23 -20.07
N GLN A 261 0.98 -11.47 -19.30
CA GLN A 261 0.51 -10.21 -18.74
C GLN A 261 0.57 -9.07 -19.77
N PRO A 262 -0.29 -8.03 -19.64
CA PRO A 262 -0.29 -6.89 -20.55
C PRO A 262 1.10 -6.24 -20.65
N LYS A 263 1.49 -5.83 -21.85
CA LYS A 263 2.78 -5.11 -22.04
C LYS A 263 2.82 -3.83 -21.21
N GLY A 264 3.87 -3.70 -20.43
CA GLY A 264 4.08 -2.53 -19.56
C GLY A 264 3.30 -2.59 -18.24
N SER A 265 2.66 -3.72 -17.92
CA SER A 265 2.07 -3.93 -16.60
C SER A 265 3.14 -4.04 -15.52
N ASN A 266 2.81 -3.58 -14.31
CA ASN A 266 3.69 -3.69 -13.16
C ASN A 266 3.88 -5.14 -12.74
N LEU A 267 2.82 -5.96 -12.82
CA LEU A 267 2.91 -7.39 -12.53
C LEU A 267 3.86 -8.08 -13.51
N GLY A 268 3.72 -7.83 -14.82
CA GLY A 268 4.62 -8.38 -15.83
C GLY A 268 6.07 -7.93 -15.62
N ALA A 269 6.28 -6.69 -15.21
CA ALA A 269 7.61 -6.18 -14.85
C ALA A 269 8.18 -6.90 -13.61
N LEU A 270 7.34 -7.20 -12.59
CA LEU A 270 7.75 -7.96 -11.41
C LEU A 270 8.11 -9.40 -11.75
N GLU A 271 7.29 -10.08 -12.53
CA GLU A 271 7.58 -11.44 -12.98
C GLU A 271 8.90 -11.51 -13.78
N TRP A 272 9.09 -10.55 -14.69
CA TRP A 272 10.35 -10.43 -15.44
C TRP A 272 11.54 -10.16 -14.50
N TYR A 273 11.39 -9.29 -13.51
CA TYR A 273 12.42 -8.99 -12.52
C TYR A 273 12.81 -10.23 -11.69
N ILE A 274 11.82 -11.03 -11.26
CA ILE A 274 12.04 -12.30 -10.55
C ILE A 274 12.85 -13.26 -11.42
N ARG A 275 12.47 -13.43 -12.68
CA ARG A 275 13.16 -14.30 -13.65
C ARG A 275 14.58 -13.81 -13.95
N TYR A 276 14.76 -12.52 -14.18
CA TYR A 276 16.06 -11.91 -14.50
C TYR A 276 17.07 -12.07 -13.36
N ASN A 277 16.63 -11.99 -12.12
CA ASN A 277 17.47 -12.16 -10.92
C ASN A 277 17.68 -13.62 -10.52
N ASN A 278 17.30 -14.60 -11.36
CA ASN A 278 17.43 -16.03 -11.08
C ASN A 278 16.83 -16.46 -9.73
N CYS A 279 15.70 -15.85 -9.35
CA CYS A 279 14.95 -16.23 -8.18
C CYS A 279 14.19 -17.54 -8.39
N ASP A 280 13.64 -18.12 -7.33
CA ASP A 280 12.96 -19.40 -7.41
C ASP A 280 11.62 -19.29 -8.13
N ILE A 281 11.40 -20.15 -9.11
CA ILE A 281 10.17 -20.23 -9.89
C ILE A 281 9.64 -21.65 -9.78
N HIS A 282 8.40 -21.76 -9.33
CA HIS A 282 7.68 -23.00 -9.14
C HIS A 282 6.46 -23.04 -10.06
N HIS A 283 6.34 -24.12 -10.81
CA HIS A 283 5.17 -24.39 -11.65
C HIS A 283 4.31 -25.41 -10.92
N SER A 284 3.20 -24.96 -10.37
CA SER A 284 2.27 -25.82 -9.65
C SER A 284 1.51 -26.75 -10.61
N ALA A 285 1.14 -27.91 -10.10
CA ALA A 285 0.22 -28.82 -10.77
C ALA A 285 -1.27 -28.54 -10.42
N ILE A 286 -1.51 -27.52 -9.58
CA ILE A 286 -2.84 -27.09 -9.12
C ILE A 286 -3.39 -25.94 -9.99
#